data_9a77e4ce980aab41bdbc464096456485
#
_entry.id   9a77e4ce980aab41bdbc464096456485
#
_cell.length_a   1.000
_cell.length_b   1.000
_cell.length_c   1.000
_cell.angle_alpha   90.00
_cell.angle_beta   90.00
_cell.angle_gamma   90.00
#
_symmetry.space_group_name_H-M   'P 1'
#
loop_
_entity.id
_entity.type
_entity.pdbx_description
1 polymer ?
#
loop_
_entity_poly.entity_id
_entity_poly.type
_entity_poly.pdbx_seq_one_letter_code
_entity_poly.pdbx_strand_id
1 'polypeptide(L)'
;MQYTFAGKGDYETYHPTRTFFGYRFLSITATDEVRIKSVKSIPVTSITKEMETGKITTGNDLINKLISNTRWGMYSNYLSLPTDCPQRDERLGWTADTQVFTETGTFFANTDRFMHKWMQDMRDSQSELGGFPGVAPFAQYGNEMMRLGWADAGVIVP
;
A
#
# COMPACT_ATOMS: atom_id res chain seq x y z
N MET A 1 6.62 -9.26 16.47
CA MET A 1 7.40 -8.09 16.92
C MET A 1 7.57 -8.20 18.43
N GLN A 2 8.71 -7.82 18.97
CA GLN A 2 8.99 -7.88 20.39
C GLN A 2 9.54 -6.54 20.88
N TYR A 3 9.11 -6.11 22.07
CA TYR A 3 9.63 -4.92 22.74
C TYR A 3 10.02 -5.28 24.17
N THR A 4 11.20 -4.82 24.59
CA THR A 4 11.69 -5.01 25.96
C THR A 4 11.71 -3.64 26.64
N PHE A 5 11.05 -3.53 27.79
CA PHE A 5 11.01 -2.30 28.55
C PHE A 5 12.39 -1.94 29.13
N ALA A 6 12.66 -0.65 29.16
CA ALA A 6 13.90 -0.13 29.78
C ALA A 6 13.83 -0.07 31.31
N GLY A 7 12.66 -0.32 31.91
CA GLY A 7 12.48 -0.39 33.36
C GLY A 7 12.61 0.94 34.11
N LYS A 8 12.30 2.05 33.45
CA LYS A 8 12.46 3.40 34.04
C LYS A 8 11.31 3.86 34.95
N GLY A 9 10.36 2.97 35.26
CA GLY A 9 9.28 3.22 36.20
C GLY A 9 8.06 3.97 35.67
N ASP A 10 8.14 4.60 34.49
CA ASP A 10 7.07 5.37 33.85
C ASP A 10 6.51 4.61 32.64
N TYR A 11 5.52 5.24 31.98
CA TYR A 11 5.01 4.71 30.72
C TYR A 11 6.04 4.88 29.62
N GLU A 12 6.29 3.81 28.90
CA GLU A 12 7.12 3.81 27.71
C GLU A 12 6.22 3.79 26.46
N THR A 13 6.64 4.48 25.43
CA THR A 13 5.95 4.47 24.13
C THR A 13 6.81 3.74 23.13
N TYR A 14 6.19 2.80 22.42
CA TYR A 14 6.84 2.05 21.37
C TYR A 14 6.06 2.15 20.05
N HIS A 15 6.78 2.31 18.96
CA HIS A 15 6.28 2.11 17.60
C HIS A 15 7.39 1.51 16.74
N PRO A 16 7.07 0.65 15.76
CA PRO A 16 8.08 0.15 14.83
C PRO A 16 8.63 1.28 13.97
N THR A 17 9.91 1.17 13.60
CA THR A 17 10.57 2.09 12.66
C THR A 17 10.99 1.33 11.41
N ARG A 18 10.85 1.96 10.25
CA ARG A 18 11.22 1.41 8.94
C ARG A 18 10.52 0.08 8.58
N THR A 19 9.37 -0.17 9.18
CA THR A 19 8.53 -1.32 8.86
C THR A 19 7.06 -0.99 9.11
N PHE A 20 6.16 -1.72 8.47
CA PHE A 20 4.72 -1.61 8.64
C PHE A 20 4.06 -2.97 8.51
N PHE A 21 2.81 -3.06 8.96
CA PHE A 21 2.04 -4.31 8.98
C PHE A 21 0.62 -4.06 8.48
N GLY A 22 0.15 -4.91 7.58
CA GLY A 22 -1.28 -5.01 7.27
C GLY A 22 -1.93 -6.00 8.22
N TYR A 23 -2.97 -5.61 8.96
CA TYR A 23 -3.63 -6.47 9.94
C TYR A 23 -5.10 -6.09 10.14
N ARG A 24 -5.87 -7.06 10.61
CA ARG A 24 -7.26 -6.86 11.07
C ARG A 24 -7.36 -6.94 12.60
N PHE A 25 -6.49 -7.72 13.22
CA PHE A 25 -6.47 -7.98 14.65
C PHE A 25 -5.07 -7.79 15.18
N LEU A 26 -4.97 -7.26 16.39
CA LEU A 26 -3.73 -7.11 17.13
C LEU A 26 -3.85 -7.91 18.41
N SER A 27 -2.89 -8.80 18.67
CA SER A 27 -2.74 -9.50 19.94
C SER A 27 -1.48 -9.02 20.65
N ILE A 28 -1.61 -8.71 21.93
CA ILE A 28 -0.48 -8.29 22.76
C ILE A 28 -0.34 -9.33 23.90
N THR A 29 0.84 -9.91 23.99
CA THR A 29 1.20 -10.82 25.09
C THR A 29 2.40 -10.26 25.84
N ALA A 30 2.44 -10.44 27.13
CA ALA A 30 3.56 -10.04 27.97
C ALA A 30 4.02 -11.21 28.84
N THR A 31 5.31 -11.23 29.21
CA THR A 31 5.89 -12.24 30.12
C THR A 31 5.62 -11.92 31.59
N ASP A 32 5.39 -10.64 31.88
CA ASP A 32 5.15 -10.12 33.21
C ASP A 32 3.89 -9.25 33.23
N GLU A 33 3.50 -8.76 34.41
CA GLU A 33 2.37 -7.85 34.51
C GLU A 33 2.67 -6.52 33.83
N VAL A 34 1.89 -6.19 32.79
CA VAL A 34 2.02 -4.98 32.02
C VAL A 34 0.72 -4.21 31.97
N ARG A 35 0.77 -2.92 32.26
CA ARG A 35 -0.37 -2.01 32.12
C ARG A 35 -0.31 -1.28 30.77
N ILE A 36 -1.24 -1.59 29.87
CA ILE A 36 -1.37 -0.92 28.58
C ILE A 36 -2.21 0.35 28.76
N LYS A 37 -1.63 1.52 28.51
CA LYS A 37 -2.33 2.81 28.58
C LYS A 37 -3.15 3.10 27.31
N SER A 38 -2.58 2.85 26.15
CA SER A 38 -3.26 3.06 24.88
C SER A 38 -2.58 2.25 23.77
N VAL A 39 -3.39 1.89 22.77
CA VAL A 39 -2.91 1.31 21.50
C VAL A 39 -3.50 2.16 20.38
N LYS A 40 -2.68 2.55 19.39
CA LYS A 40 -3.10 3.34 18.24
C LYS A 40 -2.55 2.73 16.97
N SER A 41 -3.39 2.60 15.95
CA SER A 41 -2.96 2.33 14.58
C SER A 41 -2.61 3.65 13.91
N ILE A 42 -1.44 3.70 13.29
CA ILE A 42 -0.98 4.85 12.50
C ILE A 42 -0.92 4.39 11.05
N PRO A 43 -1.78 4.88 10.15
CA PRO A 43 -1.71 4.53 8.75
C PRO A 43 -0.41 5.07 8.13
N VAL A 44 0.23 4.24 7.32
CA VAL A 44 1.42 4.59 6.55
C VAL A 44 1.04 4.51 5.07
N THR A 45 1.10 5.64 4.38
CA THR A 45 0.67 5.75 2.98
C THR A 45 1.39 6.90 2.29
N SER A 46 1.54 6.83 0.98
CA SER A 46 2.01 7.96 0.15
C SER A 46 0.88 8.91 -0.26
N ILE A 47 -0.37 8.55 -0.01
CA ILE A 47 -1.54 9.38 -0.29
C ILE A 47 -1.90 10.17 0.96
N THR A 48 -1.62 11.46 0.96
CA THR A 48 -1.96 12.34 2.08
C THR A 48 -3.41 12.79 2.00
N LYS A 49 -3.93 13.30 3.11
CA LYS A 49 -5.31 13.79 3.18
C LYS A 49 -5.59 14.95 2.20
N GLU A 50 -4.61 15.78 1.95
CA GLU A 50 -4.68 16.91 1.01
C GLU A 50 -4.79 16.45 -0.45
N MET A 51 -4.38 15.22 -0.74
CA MET A 51 -4.51 14.63 -2.07
C MET A 51 -5.90 14.05 -2.32
N GLU A 52 -6.73 13.87 -1.29
CA GLU A 52 -8.08 13.34 -1.45
C GLU A 52 -8.97 14.30 -2.25
N THR A 53 -9.52 13.82 -3.36
CA THR A 53 -10.37 14.60 -4.28
C THR A 53 -11.77 14.01 -4.43
N GLY A 54 -11.90 12.69 -4.38
CA GLY A 54 -13.16 12.00 -4.62
C GLY A 54 -13.87 11.59 -3.35
N LYS A 55 -15.18 11.89 -3.29
CA LYS A 55 -16.06 11.45 -2.19
C LYS A 55 -17.40 11.06 -2.74
N ILE A 56 -17.83 9.84 -2.43
CA ILE A 56 -19.19 9.35 -2.71
C ILE A 56 -19.85 8.98 -1.40
N THR A 57 -21.11 9.37 -1.24
CA THR A 57 -21.99 8.92 -0.17
C THR A 57 -23.34 8.57 -0.78
N THR A 58 -23.86 7.40 -0.46
CA THR A 58 -25.13 6.88 -0.97
C THR A 58 -26.11 6.64 0.18
N GLY A 59 -27.38 6.43 -0.15
CA GLY A 59 -28.39 6.02 0.83
C GLY A 59 -28.29 4.54 1.28
N ASN A 60 -27.27 3.79 0.83
CA ASN A 60 -27.07 2.39 1.17
C ASN A 60 -25.77 2.18 1.95
N ASP A 61 -25.89 1.74 3.19
CA ASP A 61 -24.75 1.54 4.11
C ASP A 61 -23.75 0.51 3.62
N LEU A 62 -24.19 -0.57 2.94
CA LEU A 62 -23.28 -1.58 2.39
C LEU A 62 -22.42 -1.02 1.26
N ILE A 63 -23.03 -0.19 0.39
CA ILE A 63 -22.26 0.51 -0.67
C ILE A 63 -21.29 1.49 -0.05
N ASN A 64 -21.70 2.28 0.95
CA ASN A 64 -20.82 3.19 1.66
C ASN A 64 -19.65 2.45 2.33
N LYS A 65 -19.93 1.26 2.88
CA LYS A 65 -18.88 0.40 3.48
C LYS A 65 -17.92 -0.13 2.41
N LEU A 66 -18.41 -0.54 1.25
CA LEU A 66 -17.58 -0.97 0.12
C LEU A 66 -16.65 0.16 -0.33
N ILE A 67 -17.19 1.37 -0.54
CA ILE A 67 -16.41 2.56 -0.92
C ILE A 67 -15.31 2.86 0.11
N SER A 68 -15.66 2.81 1.39
CA SER A 68 -14.69 2.99 2.49
C SER A 68 -13.59 1.93 2.46
N ASN A 69 -13.95 0.66 2.29
CA ASN A 69 -12.97 -0.45 2.23
C ASN A 69 -12.04 -0.30 1.03
N THR A 70 -12.56 0.10 -0.13
CA THR A 70 -11.76 0.34 -1.34
C THR A 70 -10.76 1.48 -1.14
N ARG A 71 -11.19 2.58 -0.51
CA ARG A 71 -10.29 3.69 -0.14
C ARG A 71 -9.19 3.25 0.84
N TRP A 72 -9.54 2.48 1.87
CA TRP A 72 -8.55 1.94 2.81
C TRP A 72 -7.61 0.92 2.14
N GLY A 73 -8.09 0.18 1.16
CA GLY A 73 -7.26 -0.66 0.29
C GLY A 73 -6.21 0.17 -0.45
N MET A 74 -6.60 1.30 -1.04
CA MET A 74 -5.68 2.24 -1.68
C MET A 74 -4.61 2.75 -0.70
N TYR A 75 -5.02 3.25 0.47
CA TYR A 75 -4.06 3.75 1.46
C TYR A 75 -3.06 2.69 1.92
N SER A 76 -3.51 1.46 2.06
CA SER A 76 -2.67 0.35 2.50
C SER A 76 -1.64 -0.09 1.46
N ASN A 77 -1.93 0.13 0.18
CA ASN A 77 -1.11 -0.35 -0.93
C ASN A 77 -0.35 0.77 -1.67
N TYR A 78 -0.78 2.02 -1.56
CA TYR A 78 -0.06 3.13 -2.17
C TYR A 78 1.00 3.68 -1.20
N LEU A 79 2.11 2.96 -1.09
CA LEU A 79 3.26 3.32 -0.26
C LEU A 79 4.54 3.22 -1.08
N SER A 80 5.06 4.35 -1.52
CA SER A 80 6.19 4.52 -2.44
C SER A 80 5.95 3.97 -3.85
N LEU A 81 5.25 2.85 -3.97
CA LEU A 81 4.79 2.22 -5.20
C LEU A 81 3.41 1.57 -4.96
N PRO A 82 2.63 1.30 -6.01
CA PRO A 82 1.37 0.60 -5.85
C PRO A 82 1.62 -0.89 -5.62
N THR A 83 1.55 -1.34 -4.36
CA THR A 83 1.77 -2.74 -4.00
C THR A 83 0.50 -3.57 -4.17
N ASP A 84 0.66 -4.84 -4.44
CA ASP A 84 -0.42 -5.83 -4.55
C ASP A 84 -1.07 -6.13 -3.19
N CYS A 85 -0.31 -6.13 -2.12
CA CYS A 85 -0.79 -6.51 -0.80
C CYS A 85 0.01 -5.86 0.34
N PRO A 86 -0.64 -5.47 1.47
CA PRO A 86 0.06 -4.88 2.62
C PRO A 86 0.39 -5.88 3.73
N GLN A 87 -0.19 -7.11 3.73
CA GLN A 87 -0.25 -7.98 4.91
C GLN A 87 0.72 -9.16 4.90
N ARG A 88 1.48 -9.37 3.84
CA ARG A 88 2.43 -10.50 3.70
C ARG A 88 3.74 -10.05 3.08
N ASP A 89 4.72 -10.92 3.08
CA ASP A 89 6.05 -10.70 2.50
C ASP A 89 6.04 -10.86 0.97
N GLU A 90 5.38 -9.97 0.30
CA GLU A 90 5.35 -9.79 -1.15
C GLU A 90 5.52 -8.31 -1.43
N ARG A 91 4.44 -7.50 -1.35
CA ARG A 91 4.46 -6.04 -1.43
C ARG A 91 5.19 -5.54 -2.67
N LEU A 92 4.93 -6.18 -3.79
CA LEU A 92 5.52 -5.87 -5.09
C LEU A 92 4.59 -4.97 -5.91
N GLY A 93 5.17 -4.19 -6.80
CA GLY A 93 4.42 -3.35 -7.74
C GLY A 93 3.93 -4.16 -8.93
N TRP A 94 3.00 -5.09 -8.70
CA TRP A 94 2.39 -5.88 -9.75
C TRP A 94 1.64 -4.98 -10.72
N THR A 95 2.01 -5.06 -11.98
CA THR A 95 1.57 -4.11 -12.99
C THR A 95 0.11 -4.30 -13.39
N ALA A 96 -0.39 -5.54 -13.43
CA ALA A 96 -1.81 -5.82 -13.68
C ALA A 96 -2.71 -5.28 -12.56
N ASP A 97 -2.31 -5.47 -11.29
CA ASP A 97 -3.03 -4.99 -10.13
C ASP A 97 -3.18 -3.46 -10.16
N THR A 98 -2.07 -2.79 -10.45
CA THR A 98 -2.04 -1.33 -10.59
C THR A 98 -2.92 -0.86 -11.74
N GLN A 99 -2.82 -1.49 -12.90
CA GLN A 99 -3.61 -1.16 -14.09
C GLN A 99 -5.10 -1.20 -13.80
N VAL A 100 -5.59 -2.26 -13.16
CA VAL A 100 -7.01 -2.43 -12.84
C VAL A 100 -7.49 -1.40 -11.83
N PHE A 101 -6.63 -0.97 -10.90
CA PHE A 101 -7.01 -0.08 -9.82
C PHE A 101 -6.75 1.41 -10.09
N THR A 102 -5.95 1.76 -11.07
CA THR A 102 -5.49 3.14 -11.33
C THR A 102 -6.66 4.12 -11.46
N GLU A 103 -7.67 3.81 -12.27
CA GLU A 103 -8.84 4.68 -12.45
C GLU A 103 -9.59 4.88 -11.14
N THR A 104 -9.79 3.83 -10.37
CA THR A 104 -10.40 3.93 -9.04
C THR A 104 -9.55 4.78 -8.09
N GLY A 105 -8.23 4.63 -8.12
CA GLY A 105 -7.30 5.41 -7.32
C GLY A 105 -7.36 6.90 -7.65
N THR A 106 -7.37 7.27 -8.93
CA THR A 106 -7.47 8.66 -9.40
C THR A 106 -8.82 9.29 -9.05
N PHE A 107 -9.88 8.50 -8.97
CA PHE A 107 -11.17 8.96 -8.50
C PHE A 107 -11.12 9.39 -7.02
N PHE A 108 -10.40 8.67 -6.16
CA PHE A 108 -10.34 8.97 -4.73
C PHE A 108 -9.33 10.07 -4.39
N ALA A 109 -8.24 10.17 -5.14
CA ALA A 109 -7.15 11.09 -4.83
C ALA A 109 -6.44 11.62 -6.08
N ASN A 110 -5.80 12.76 -5.97
CA ASN A 110 -4.83 13.20 -6.97
C ASN A 110 -3.58 12.33 -6.86
N THR A 111 -3.50 11.30 -7.70
CA THR A 111 -2.41 10.32 -7.73
C THR A 111 -1.32 10.66 -8.74
N ASP A 112 -1.41 11.80 -9.42
CA ASP A 112 -0.53 12.21 -10.52
C ASP A 112 0.97 11.99 -10.19
N ARG A 113 1.48 12.63 -9.14
CA ARG A 113 2.90 12.51 -8.77
C ARG A 113 3.30 11.08 -8.37
N PHE A 114 2.38 10.37 -7.71
CA PHE A 114 2.60 8.99 -7.30
C PHE A 114 2.73 8.07 -8.51
N MET A 115 1.81 8.20 -9.46
CA MET A 115 1.82 7.41 -10.70
C MET A 115 2.96 7.81 -11.63
N HIS A 116 3.29 9.10 -11.76
CA HIS A 116 4.46 9.54 -12.52
C HIS A 116 5.76 8.89 -12.03
N LYS A 117 5.95 8.84 -10.71
CA LYS A 117 7.10 8.14 -10.12
C LYS A 117 7.11 6.66 -10.50
N TRP A 118 5.96 5.99 -10.35
CA TRP A 118 5.89 4.56 -10.67
C TRP A 118 6.03 4.27 -12.16
N MET A 119 5.52 5.14 -13.03
CA MET A 119 5.77 5.05 -14.48
C MET A 119 7.24 5.24 -14.85
N GLN A 120 8.01 5.97 -14.04
CA GLN A 120 9.46 5.99 -14.20
C GLN A 120 10.06 4.63 -13.84
N ASP A 121 9.64 4.01 -12.73
CA ASP A 121 10.07 2.65 -12.36
C ASP A 121 9.74 1.64 -13.47
N MET A 122 8.58 1.77 -14.12
CA MET A 122 8.18 0.95 -15.27
C MET A 122 9.15 1.11 -16.45
N ARG A 123 9.48 2.36 -16.82
CA ARG A 123 10.45 2.65 -17.92
C ARG A 123 11.83 2.13 -17.61
N ASP A 124 12.31 2.35 -16.38
CA ASP A 124 13.62 1.90 -15.93
C ASP A 124 13.73 0.36 -15.87
N SER A 125 12.60 -0.32 -15.83
CA SER A 125 12.48 -1.78 -15.80
C SER A 125 12.21 -2.41 -17.16
N GLN A 126 12.16 -1.64 -18.24
CA GLN A 126 11.94 -2.19 -19.59
C GLN A 126 13.10 -3.10 -20.02
N SER A 127 12.76 -4.11 -20.80
CA SER A 127 13.75 -4.93 -21.49
C SER A 127 14.42 -4.18 -22.64
N GLU A 128 15.54 -4.70 -23.14
CA GLU A 128 16.21 -4.16 -24.34
C GLU A 128 15.29 -4.11 -25.58
N LEU A 129 14.31 -4.98 -25.64
CA LEU A 129 13.29 -5.02 -26.70
C LEU A 129 12.10 -4.08 -26.44
N GLY A 130 12.15 -3.28 -25.36
CA GLY A 130 11.08 -2.33 -25.00
C GLY A 130 9.88 -2.97 -24.27
N GLY A 131 9.93 -4.25 -23.92
CA GLY A 131 8.84 -4.91 -23.19
C GLY A 131 8.76 -4.46 -21.74
N PHE A 132 7.55 -4.23 -21.23
CA PHE A 132 7.32 -3.91 -19.82
C PHE A 132 7.28 -5.18 -18.95
N PRO A 133 7.72 -5.09 -17.69
CA PRO A 133 7.74 -6.21 -16.75
C PRO A 133 6.36 -6.48 -16.14
N GLY A 134 6.21 -7.65 -15.52
CA GLY A 134 5.06 -7.97 -14.68
C GLY A 134 5.08 -7.27 -13.33
N VAL A 135 6.26 -6.82 -12.87
CA VAL A 135 6.48 -6.10 -11.59
C VAL A 135 7.40 -4.92 -11.82
N ALA A 136 7.04 -3.75 -11.31
CA ALA A 136 7.87 -2.54 -11.34
C ALA A 136 7.89 -1.85 -9.95
N PRO A 137 9.06 -1.41 -9.42
CA PRO A 137 10.38 -1.59 -10.03
C PRO A 137 10.78 -3.06 -10.12
N PHE A 138 11.81 -3.34 -10.92
CA PHE A 138 12.30 -4.69 -11.19
C PHE A 138 12.57 -5.46 -9.89
N ALA A 139 12.03 -6.66 -9.78
CA ALA A 139 12.26 -7.58 -8.67
C ALA A 139 12.66 -8.96 -9.21
N GLN A 140 13.21 -9.82 -8.35
CA GLN A 140 13.57 -11.19 -8.76
C GLN A 140 12.35 -12.06 -9.14
N TYR A 141 11.16 -11.70 -8.64
CA TYR A 141 9.89 -12.34 -8.95
C TYR A 141 9.08 -11.49 -9.92
N GLY A 142 8.25 -12.15 -10.73
CA GLY A 142 7.33 -11.46 -11.63
C GLY A 142 7.97 -10.75 -12.81
N ASN A 143 9.23 -11.08 -13.13
CA ASN A 143 10.01 -10.45 -14.19
C ASN A 143 9.71 -10.99 -15.58
N GLU A 144 8.62 -11.69 -15.75
CA GLU A 144 8.17 -12.11 -17.07
C GLU A 144 7.84 -10.87 -17.89
N MET A 145 8.70 -10.58 -18.86
CA MET A 145 8.52 -9.46 -19.76
C MET A 145 7.39 -9.73 -20.76
N MET A 146 6.68 -8.68 -21.14
CA MET A 146 5.60 -8.71 -22.14
C MET A 146 4.46 -9.71 -21.82
N ARG A 147 4.24 -10.02 -20.57
CA ARG A 147 3.11 -10.85 -20.16
C ARG A 147 1.81 -10.08 -20.39
N LEU A 148 0.91 -10.63 -21.19
CA LEU A 148 -0.43 -10.07 -21.44
C LEU A 148 -1.17 -9.83 -20.12
N GLY A 149 -1.87 -8.70 -20.02
CA GLY A 149 -2.58 -8.28 -18.81
C GLY A 149 -1.70 -7.60 -17.75
N TRP A 150 -0.39 -7.83 -17.76
CA TRP A 150 0.57 -7.14 -16.88
C TRP A 150 1.32 -6.03 -17.63
N ALA A 151 1.96 -6.37 -18.72
CA ALA A 151 2.72 -5.41 -19.54
C ALA A 151 1.85 -4.27 -20.11
N ASP A 152 0.55 -4.53 -20.28
CA ASP A 152 -0.43 -3.56 -20.78
C ASP A 152 -0.54 -2.31 -19.88
N ALA A 153 -0.14 -2.41 -18.61
CA ALA A 153 -0.04 -1.28 -17.70
C ALA A 153 0.82 -0.13 -18.23
N GLY A 154 1.85 -0.44 -19.01
CA GLY A 154 2.70 0.57 -19.66
C GLY A 154 1.98 1.45 -20.69
N VAL A 155 0.79 1.04 -21.11
CA VAL A 155 -0.06 1.75 -22.08
C VAL A 155 -1.33 2.30 -21.44
N ILE A 156 -1.87 1.59 -20.43
CA ILE A 156 -3.18 1.91 -19.83
C ILE A 156 -3.06 2.93 -18.71
N VAL A 157 -1.97 2.88 -17.94
CA VAL A 157 -1.79 3.76 -16.76
C VAL A 157 -1.39 5.21 -17.09
N PRO A 158 -0.60 5.49 -18.16
CA PRO A 158 -0.20 6.86 -18.51
C PRO A 158 -1.33 7.83 -18.75
#